data_a6cbfceb9c850a34e1f830c1f43637bc
#
_entry.id   a6cbfceb9c850a34e1f830c1f43637bc
#
_cell.length_a   1.000
_cell.length_b   1.000
_cell.length_c   1.000
_cell.angle_alpha   90.00
_cell.angle_beta   90.00
_cell.angle_gamma   90.00
#
_symmetry.space_group_name_H-M   'P 1'
#
loop_
_entity.id
_entity.type
_entity.pdbx_description
1 polymer ?
#
loop_
_entity_poly.entity_id
_entity_poly.type
_entity_poly.pdbx_seq_one_letter_code
_entity_poly.pdbx_strand_id
1 'polypeptide(L)'
;MNRWEDFAFNEIHTLIRALNITQNNPLNVNAPELRYLAALFAEMSYHLVPEWEVDKHKRAKLYRVPSEGYQILVNQGIRGSENVFEAFIDAELPKPFIASSAGIVVVGVVIDGIMFIGFRGTALLFDWKVNLRAELVRVDSAYRVTKYHWFDHCHIEDKKIISGGLHSGFAEEAVRITKRIFDAIPEADRSSIEHVVLAGHSLGGAVAAVSKSLITQWPATACIFGAPRYADAGFYLNCFDNYPIHIRRLGDLVPTVPPRSYGFCDHPNEFATNGEEYIDTSLNSWLVSDLCNWTRFLSTKTAAHSMENYRTEIGKAIGSQFADKPLTKAVKITKRHI
;
A
#
# COMPACT_ATOMS: atom_id res chain seq x y z
N MET A 1 35.81 3.12 2.97
CA MET A 1 34.78 2.25 3.53
C MET A 1 33.46 2.93 3.26
N ASN A 2 32.73 2.47 2.25
CA ASN A 2 31.50 3.12 1.79
C ASN A 2 30.42 2.98 2.86
N ARG A 3 30.02 4.10 3.45
CA ARG A 3 28.97 4.21 4.50
C ARG A 3 27.55 3.85 4.02
N TRP A 4 27.41 3.44 2.75
CA TRP A 4 26.12 3.27 2.07
C TRP A 4 25.56 1.84 2.11
N GLU A 5 26.35 0.85 2.52
CA GLU A 5 25.98 -0.57 2.52
C GLU A 5 25.10 -0.98 3.72
N ASP A 6 24.70 -0.03 4.57
CA ASP A 6 24.06 -0.35 5.85
C ASP A 6 22.52 -0.23 5.85
N PHE A 7 21.89 0.09 4.70
CA PHE A 7 20.44 0.35 4.65
C PHE A 7 19.72 -0.54 3.65
N ALA A 8 18.51 -1.02 4.03
CA ALA A 8 17.74 -1.93 3.20
C ALA A 8 17.31 -1.29 1.86
N PHE A 9 17.09 0.02 1.83
CA PHE A 9 16.67 0.72 0.61
C PHE A 9 17.74 0.72 -0.49
N ASN A 10 19.01 0.58 -0.13
CA ASN A 10 20.11 0.54 -1.10
C ASN A 10 20.15 -0.74 -1.94
N GLU A 11 19.38 -1.77 -1.54
CA GLU A 11 19.30 -3.04 -2.27
C GLU A 11 18.43 -2.96 -3.54
N ILE A 12 17.72 -1.85 -3.74
CA ILE A 12 16.72 -1.70 -4.83
C ILE A 12 17.27 -2.06 -6.20
N HIS A 13 18.45 -1.56 -6.57
CA HIS A 13 19.03 -1.86 -7.88
C HIS A 13 19.33 -3.35 -8.08
N THR A 14 19.81 -4.01 -7.02
CA THR A 14 20.06 -5.46 -7.05
C THR A 14 18.77 -6.23 -7.25
N LEU A 15 17.72 -5.85 -6.54
CA LEU A 15 16.41 -6.48 -6.64
C LEU A 15 15.76 -6.24 -8.02
N ILE A 16 15.83 -5.03 -8.57
CA ILE A 16 15.30 -4.72 -9.91
C ILE A 16 16.05 -5.55 -10.97
N ARG A 17 17.37 -5.64 -10.89
CA ARG A 17 18.14 -6.51 -11.79
C ARG A 17 17.77 -7.98 -11.67
N ALA A 18 17.49 -8.45 -10.45
CA ALA A 18 17.07 -9.83 -10.20
C ALA A 18 15.71 -10.15 -10.85
N LEU A 19 14.83 -9.16 -11.02
CA LEU A 19 13.56 -9.34 -11.74
C LEU A 19 13.78 -9.64 -13.23
N ASN A 20 14.96 -9.30 -13.79
CA ASN A 20 15.38 -9.61 -15.17
C ASN A 20 14.32 -9.27 -16.23
N ILE A 21 13.75 -8.05 -16.12
CA ILE A 21 12.67 -7.61 -16.99
C ILE A 21 13.26 -7.19 -18.34
N THR A 22 12.76 -7.77 -19.41
CA THR A 22 13.11 -7.46 -20.79
C THR A 22 11.85 -7.55 -21.66
N GLN A 23 11.91 -7.09 -22.91
CA GLN A 23 10.81 -7.25 -23.86
C GLN A 23 10.35 -8.71 -24.03
N ASN A 24 11.28 -9.66 -23.88
CA ASN A 24 11.00 -11.10 -23.98
C ASN A 24 10.72 -11.79 -22.63
N ASN A 25 10.90 -11.07 -21.52
CA ASN A 25 10.69 -11.57 -20.18
C ASN A 25 9.88 -10.53 -19.39
N PRO A 26 8.55 -10.56 -19.45
CA PRO A 26 7.71 -9.60 -18.75
C PRO A 26 7.86 -9.77 -17.22
N LEU A 27 7.44 -8.75 -16.48
CA LEU A 27 7.48 -8.75 -15.02
C LEU A 27 6.79 -9.99 -14.44
N ASN A 28 7.58 -10.82 -13.75
CA ASN A 28 7.03 -11.93 -12.97
C ASN A 28 6.40 -11.37 -11.67
N VAL A 29 5.09 -11.23 -11.68
CA VAL A 29 4.33 -10.71 -10.53
C VAL A 29 4.44 -11.57 -9.28
N ASN A 30 4.83 -12.84 -9.42
CA ASN A 30 5.01 -13.77 -8.30
C ASN A 30 6.47 -13.84 -7.79
N ALA A 31 7.39 -13.06 -8.39
CA ALA A 31 8.78 -13.05 -7.97
C ALA A 31 8.91 -12.62 -6.49
N PRO A 32 9.65 -13.36 -5.66
CA PRO A 32 9.89 -12.97 -4.27
C PRO A 32 10.56 -11.61 -4.14
N GLU A 33 11.44 -11.27 -5.07
CA GLU A 33 12.14 -9.98 -5.15
C GLU A 33 11.16 -8.83 -5.35
N LEU A 34 10.09 -9.03 -6.15
CA LEU A 34 9.05 -8.02 -6.34
C LEU A 34 8.28 -7.74 -5.05
N ARG A 35 7.98 -8.78 -4.27
CA ARG A 35 7.31 -8.63 -2.97
C ARG A 35 8.16 -7.83 -1.99
N TYR A 36 9.48 -8.07 -1.99
CA TYR A 36 10.40 -7.34 -1.13
C TYR A 36 10.59 -5.89 -1.60
N LEU A 37 10.74 -5.65 -2.90
CA LEU A 37 10.73 -4.31 -3.48
C LEU A 37 9.47 -3.53 -3.10
N ALA A 38 8.31 -4.14 -3.27
CA ALA A 38 7.05 -3.53 -2.86
C ALA A 38 7.02 -3.20 -1.35
N ALA A 39 7.59 -4.07 -0.50
CA ALA A 39 7.68 -3.81 0.93
C ALA A 39 8.59 -2.62 1.26
N LEU A 40 9.71 -2.44 0.54
CA LEU A 40 10.58 -1.28 0.68
C LEU A 40 9.84 0.03 0.36
N PHE A 41 9.10 0.07 -0.75
CA PHE A 41 8.31 1.25 -1.14
C PHE A 41 7.13 1.51 -0.19
N ALA A 42 6.45 0.47 0.28
CA ALA A 42 5.37 0.61 1.25
C ALA A 42 5.90 1.20 2.57
N GLU A 43 7.06 0.75 3.06
CA GLU A 43 7.69 1.31 4.26
C GLU A 43 8.20 2.72 4.03
N MET A 44 8.79 3.02 2.85
CA MET A 44 9.26 4.36 2.50
C MET A 44 8.15 5.41 2.60
N SER A 45 6.94 5.06 2.24
CA SER A 45 5.80 5.99 2.31
C SER A 45 5.50 6.50 3.73
N TYR A 46 5.88 5.77 4.77
CA TYR A 46 5.72 6.18 6.17
C TYR A 46 6.69 7.29 6.62
N HIS A 47 7.69 7.59 5.81
CA HIS A 47 8.61 8.70 6.07
C HIS A 47 7.99 10.06 5.69
N LEU A 48 6.88 10.06 4.97
CA LEU A 48 6.09 11.24 4.66
C LEU A 48 4.93 11.37 5.66
N VAL A 49 4.70 12.57 6.16
CA VAL A 49 3.66 12.83 7.18
C VAL A 49 2.72 13.92 6.68
N PRO A 50 1.41 13.66 6.56
CA PRO A 50 0.44 14.68 6.21
C PRO A 50 0.32 15.75 7.31
N GLU A 51 0.04 16.99 6.93
CA GLU A 51 -0.04 18.12 7.87
C GLU A 51 -1.03 17.89 9.00
N TRP A 52 -2.21 17.37 8.70
CA TRP A 52 -3.24 17.08 9.71
C TRP A 52 -2.75 16.13 10.82
N GLU A 53 -1.87 15.18 10.47
CA GLU A 53 -1.28 14.26 11.45
C GLU A 53 -0.18 14.93 12.26
N VAL A 54 0.60 15.81 11.63
CA VAL A 54 1.64 16.60 12.31
C VAL A 54 1.02 17.51 13.36
N ASP A 55 -0.04 18.23 12.99
CA ASP A 55 -0.72 19.17 13.89
C ASP A 55 -1.36 18.44 15.08
N LYS A 56 -2.04 17.33 14.83
CA LYS A 56 -2.67 16.51 15.86
C LYS A 56 -1.67 16.00 16.90
N HIS A 57 -0.46 15.67 16.49
CA HIS A 57 0.55 15.04 17.35
C HIS A 57 1.71 15.97 17.74
N LYS A 58 1.68 17.24 17.34
CA LYS A 58 2.77 18.21 17.58
C LYS A 58 4.13 17.71 17.08
N ARG A 59 4.15 16.90 16.05
CA ARG A 59 5.37 16.30 15.47
C ARG A 59 6.10 17.21 14.48
N ALA A 60 5.62 18.42 14.24
CA ALA A 60 6.20 19.38 13.28
C ALA A 60 7.70 19.68 13.49
N LYS A 61 8.21 19.45 14.71
CA LYS A 61 9.63 19.68 15.06
C LYS A 61 10.56 18.52 14.69
N LEU A 62 10.01 17.38 14.25
CA LEU A 62 10.79 16.15 14.05
C LEU A 62 11.30 15.97 12.62
N TYR A 63 10.80 16.77 11.68
CA TYR A 63 11.11 16.62 10.27
C TYR A 63 11.81 17.88 9.74
N ARG A 64 12.97 17.67 9.15
CA ARG A 64 13.66 18.67 8.33
C ARG A 64 13.58 18.23 6.89
N VAL A 65 13.26 19.15 6.00
CA VAL A 65 13.12 18.89 4.57
C VAL A 65 14.04 19.84 3.82
N PRO A 66 14.80 19.38 2.83
CA PRO A 66 15.55 20.28 1.96
C PRO A 66 14.63 21.34 1.38
N SER A 67 15.12 22.58 1.24
CA SER A 67 14.30 23.74 0.87
C SER A 67 13.45 23.50 -0.41
N GLU A 68 14.00 22.81 -1.38
CA GLU A 68 13.34 22.48 -2.63
C GLU A 68 12.21 21.43 -2.45
N GLY A 69 12.48 20.38 -1.66
CA GLY A 69 11.49 19.38 -1.29
C GLY A 69 10.40 19.94 -0.37
N TYR A 70 10.76 20.88 0.51
CA TYR A 70 9.82 21.53 1.42
C TYR A 70 8.70 22.27 0.67
N GLN A 71 9.02 22.99 -0.40
CA GLN A 71 8.01 23.69 -1.20
C GLN A 71 6.99 22.73 -1.82
N ILE A 72 7.44 21.59 -2.34
CA ILE A 72 6.56 20.57 -2.92
C ILE A 72 5.66 19.98 -1.84
N LEU A 73 6.23 19.63 -0.70
CA LEU A 73 5.51 19.00 0.40
C LEU A 73 4.49 19.92 1.05
N VAL A 74 4.84 21.18 1.26
CA VAL A 74 3.92 22.19 1.81
C VAL A 74 2.74 22.43 0.87
N ASN A 75 2.99 22.55 -0.43
CA ASN A 75 1.95 22.77 -1.43
C ASN A 75 0.96 21.58 -1.53
N GLN A 76 1.36 20.39 -1.10
CA GLN A 76 0.54 19.19 -1.05
C GLN A 76 -0.05 18.91 0.33
N GLY A 77 0.19 19.77 1.32
CA GLY A 77 -0.21 19.51 2.70
C GLY A 77 0.54 18.35 3.35
N ILE A 78 1.80 18.13 2.93
CA ILE A 78 2.67 17.06 3.44
C ILE A 78 3.92 17.67 4.02
N ARG A 79 4.38 17.10 5.13
CA ARG A 79 5.74 17.32 5.64
C ARG A 79 6.50 16.01 5.50
N GLY A 80 7.69 16.08 4.93
CA GLY A 80 8.56 14.92 4.74
C GLY A 80 9.83 15.08 5.54
N SER A 81 10.46 13.97 5.77
CA SER A 81 11.81 13.92 6.25
C SER A 81 12.78 14.18 5.10
N GLU A 82 13.87 14.86 5.36
CA GLU A 82 15.03 14.96 4.45
C GLU A 82 15.37 13.58 3.86
N ASN A 83 15.09 12.54 4.64
CA ASN A 83 15.49 11.17 4.37
C ASN A 83 14.81 10.53 3.19
N VAL A 84 13.60 10.94 2.80
CA VAL A 84 12.99 10.38 1.58
C VAL A 84 13.81 10.80 0.37
N PHE A 85 14.12 12.10 0.23
CA PHE A 85 14.90 12.59 -0.90
C PHE A 85 16.36 12.12 -0.81
N GLU A 86 16.97 12.19 0.38
CA GLU A 86 18.32 11.70 0.62
C GLU A 86 18.43 10.20 0.32
N ALA A 87 17.46 9.38 0.75
CA ALA A 87 17.46 7.95 0.50
C ALA A 87 17.44 7.63 -1.00
N PHE A 88 16.69 8.38 -1.81
CA PHE A 88 16.67 8.20 -3.26
C PHE A 88 17.98 8.64 -3.91
N ILE A 89 18.58 9.75 -3.45
CA ILE A 89 19.90 10.21 -3.90
C ILE A 89 20.97 9.19 -3.50
N ASP A 90 20.95 8.72 -2.26
CA ASP A 90 21.92 7.77 -1.74
C ASP A 90 21.86 6.42 -2.45
N ALA A 91 20.67 6.01 -2.86
CA ALA A 91 20.44 4.81 -3.65
C ALA A 91 20.63 5.02 -5.17
N GLU A 92 21.13 6.20 -5.59
CA GLU A 92 21.32 6.56 -7.01
C GLU A 92 20.04 6.40 -7.85
N LEU A 93 18.88 6.65 -7.24
CA LEU A 93 17.57 6.54 -7.89
C LEU A 93 17.12 7.89 -8.46
N PRO A 94 16.24 7.88 -9.47
CA PRO A 94 15.59 9.09 -9.95
C PRO A 94 14.84 9.82 -8.82
N LYS A 95 14.64 11.14 -9.00
CA LYS A 95 13.88 11.94 -8.03
C LYS A 95 12.47 11.41 -7.88
N PRO A 96 12.00 11.08 -6.67
CA PRO A 96 10.64 10.59 -6.48
C PRO A 96 9.62 11.72 -6.67
N PHE A 97 8.44 11.36 -7.18
CA PHE A 97 7.25 12.20 -7.10
C PHE A 97 6.45 11.87 -5.84
N ILE A 98 5.70 12.86 -5.35
CA ILE A 98 4.86 12.71 -4.18
C ILE A 98 3.46 13.20 -4.54
N ALA A 99 2.44 12.45 -4.14
CA ALA A 99 1.06 12.86 -4.25
C ALA A 99 0.32 12.66 -2.93
N SER A 100 -0.71 13.46 -2.69
CA SER A 100 -1.54 13.32 -1.49
C SER A 100 -3.00 13.60 -1.77
N SER A 101 -3.85 12.95 -0.99
CA SER A 101 -5.26 13.27 -0.83
C SER A 101 -5.54 13.59 0.65
N ALA A 102 -6.82 13.74 1.02
CA ALA A 102 -7.20 14.04 2.40
C ALA A 102 -6.73 12.98 3.41
N GLY A 103 -6.66 11.70 3.02
CA GLY A 103 -6.35 10.58 3.92
C GLY A 103 -5.11 9.77 3.55
N ILE A 104 -4.55 9.97 2.35
CA ILE A 104 -3.46 9.14 1.81
C ILE A 104 -2.31 10.01 1.30
N VAL A 105 -1.10 9.53 1.56
CA VAL A 105 0.14 10.05 0.97
C VAL A 105 0.81 8.92 0.21
N VAL A 106 1.37 9.22 -0.95
CA VAL A 106 2.12 8.27 -1.77
C VAL A 106 3.48 8.85 -2.15
N VAL A 107 4.46 7.96 -2.30
CA VAL A 107 5.75 8.21 -2.91
C VAL A 107 5.90 7.32 -4.11
N GLY A 108 6.31 7.86 -5.25
CA GLY A 108 6.48 7.08 -6.46
C GLY A 108 7.74 7.48 -7.23
N VAL A 109 8.23 6.55 -8.05
CA VAL A 109 9.39 6.74 -8.91
C VAL A 109 9.29 5.82 -10.12
N VAL A 110 9.84 6.23 -11.25
CA VAL A 110 9.98 5.40 -12.44
C VAL A 110 11.44 4.95 -12.55
N ILE A 111 11.67 3.65 -12.61
CA ILE A 111 12.99 3.01 -12.70
C ILE A 111 12.90 1.92 -13.79
N ASP A 112 13.70 2.03 -14.83
CA ASP A 112 13.79 1.03 -15.91
C ASP A 112 12.41 0.64 -16.50
N GLY A 113 11.55 1.63 -16.74
CA GLY A 113 10.20 1.42 -17.29
C GLY A 113 9.15 0.97 -16.27
N ILE A 114 9.53 0.73 -15.03
CA ILE A 114 8.59 0.32 -13.96
C ILE A 114 8.33 1.51 -13.05
N MET A 115 7.06 1.86 -12.89
CA MET A 115 6.63 2.83 -11.90
C MET A 115 6.30 2.14 -10.58
N PHE A 116 7.12 2.35 -9.56
CA PHE A 116 6.85 1.91 -8.19
C PHE A 116 6.14 2.99 -7.41
N ILE A 117 5.06 2.65 -6.71
CA ILE A 117 4.27 3.59 -5.91
C ILE A 117 4.01 2.99 -4.53
N GLY A 118 4.53 3.63 -3.48
CA GLY A 118 4.27 3.28 -2.08
C GLY A 118 3.12 4.10 -1.50
N PHE A 119 2.09 3.42 -1.01
CA PHE A 119 0.91 4.02 -0.37
C PHE A 119 1.05 3.95 1.14
N ARG A 120 1.02 5.11 1.80
CA ARG A 120 1.08 5.19 3.24
C ARG A 120 -0.24 4.76 3.88
N GLY A 121 -0.14 3.85 4.85
CA GLY A 121 -1.26 3.59 5.76
C GLY A 121 -1.41 4.67 6.83
N THR A 122 -2.48 4.59 7.61
CA THR A 122 -2.71 5.49 8.75
C THR A 122 -1.80 5.10 9.90
N ALA A 123 -1.08 6.06 10.47
CA ALA A 123 -0.26 5.82 11.66
C ALA A 123 -1.10 5.60 12.94
N LEU A 124 -2.38 5.93 12.89
CA LEU A 124 -3.30 5.86 14.01
C LEU A 124 -4.45 4.90 13.70
N LEU A 125 -4.26 3.63 14.06
CA LEU A 125 -5.30 2.62 14.01
C LEU A 125 -6.60 3.03 14.75
N PHE A 126 -6.48 3.94 15.73
CA PHE A 126 -7.63 4.41 16.50
C PHE A 126 -8.57 5.32 15.69
N ASP A 127 -8.03 6.21 14.86
CA ASP A 127 -8.85 7.08 13.99
C ASP A 127 -9.59 6.25 12.94
N TRP A 128 -8.98 5.15 12.52
CA TRP A 128 -9.57 4.19 11.61
C TRP A 128 -10.70 3.37 12.26
N LYS A 129 -10.58 3.01 13.58
CA LYS A 129 -11.64 2.34 14.35
C LYS A 129 -12.94 3.15 14.39
N VAL A 130 -12.84 4.48 14.38
CA VAL A 130 -14.00 5.39 14.44
C VAL A 130 -14.63 5.61 13.04
N ASN A 131 -13.83 5.51 11.97
CA ASN A 131 -14.30 5.77 10.60
C ASN A 131 -14.79 4.53 9.83
N LEU A 132 -14.94 3.38 10.50
CA LEU A 132 -15.44 2.13 9.93
C LEU A 132 -16.94 2.18 9.56
N ARG A 133 -17.39 3.25 8.91
CA ARG A 133 -18.65 3.23 8.16
C ARG A 133 -18.44 2.34 6.93
N ALA A 134 -18.66 1.05 7.14
CA ALA A 134 -18.45 0.02 6.13
C ALA A 134 -19.66 -0.04 5.17
N GLU A 135 -19.92 1.05 4.46
CA GLU A 135 -20.87 1.04 3.35
C GLU A 135 -20.17 0.49 2.10
N LEU A 136 -20.87 -0.37 1.36
CA LEU A 136 -20.44 -0.82 0.05
C LEU A 136 -20.82 0.21 -1.02
N VAL A 137 -19.88 0.51 -1.90
CA VAL A 137 -20.05 1.43 -3.04
C VAL A 137 -19.49 0.81 -4.32
N ARG A 138 -19.88 1.36 -5.48
CA ARG A 138 -19.28 1.06 -6.79
C ARG A 138 -18.52 2.27 -7.30
N VAL A 139 -17.53 2.03 -8.14
CA VAL A 139 -16.81 3.07 -8.87
C VAL A 139 -16.99 2.83 -10.36
N ASP A 140 -17.49 3.83 -11.09
CA ASP A 140 -17.63 3.76 -12.54
C ASP A 140 -16.37 4.20 -13.30
N SER A 141 -16.37 4.02 -14.62
CA SER A 141 -15.27 4.41 -15.50
C SER A 141 -14.98 5.92 -15.52
N ALA A 142 -15.90 6.74 -15.05
CA ALA A 142 -15.72 8.18 -14.87
C ALA A 142 -15.22 8.55 -13.47
N TYR A 143 -14.78 7.57 -12.68
CA TYR A 143 -14.32 7.73 -11.29
C TYR A 143 -15.40 8.32 -10.36
N ARG A 144 -16.67 8.00 -10.62
CA ARG A 144 -17.77 8.40 -9.73
C ARG A 144 -18.06 7.25 -8.77
N VAL A 145 -18.18 7.60 -7.48
CA VAL A 145 -18.54 6.67 -6.40
C VAL A 145 -20.04 6.71 -6.21
N THR A 146 -20.70 5.56 -6.29
CA THR A 146 -22.15 5.42 -6.12
C THR A 146 -22.46 4.37 -5.07
N LYS A 147 -23.57 4.55 -4.31
CA LYS A 147 -24.00 3.54 -3.34
C LYS A 147 -24.31 2.23 -4.05
N TYR A 148 -23.88 1.14 -3.43
CA TYR A 148 -24.09 -0.21 -3.91
C TYR A 148 -25.03 -0.97 -2.97
N HIS A 149 -26.10 -1.51 -3.55
CA HIS A 149 -26.97 -2.43 -2.84
C HIS A 149 -26.79 -3.82 -3.43
N TRP A 150 -26.56 -4.82 -2.59
CA TRP A 150 -26.29 -6.19 -3.02
C TRP A 150 -27.40 -6.81 -3.88
N PHE A 151 -28.63 -6.24 -3.85
CA PHE A 151 -29.74 -6.61 -4.72
C PHE A 151 -29.56 -6.15 -6.19
N ASP A 152 -28.63 -5.25 -6.47
CA ASP A 152 -28.42 -4.69 -7.82
C ASP A 152 -27.60 -5.61 -8.74
N HIS A 153 -27.34 -6.86 -8.32
CA HIS A 153 -26.56 -7.83 -9.10
C HIS A 153 -27.18 -8.21 -10.45
N CYS A 154 -28.46 -7.93 -10.68
CA CYS A 154 -29.21 -8.50 -11.79
C CYS A 154 -29.14 -7.72 -13.12
N HIS A 155 -28.53 -6.53 -13.18
CA HIS A 155 -28.59 -5.68 -14.38
C HIS A 155 -27.28 -4.96 -14.70
N ILE A 156 -26.19 -5.70 -14.98
CA ILE A 156 -24.94 -5.05 -15.41
C ILE A 156 -24.58 -5.52 -16.82
N GLU A 157 -25.11 -4.81 -17.82
CA GLU A 157 -24.66 -4.90 -19.22
C GLU A 157 -23.46 -4.01 -19.54
N ASP A 158 -23.04 -3.13 -18.63
CA ASP A 158 -22.01 -2.13 -18.89
C ASP A 158 -20.64 -2.62 -18.38
N LYS A 159 -19.81 -3.19 -19.28
CA LYS A 159 -18.44 -3.66 -19.03
C LYS A 159 -17.46 -2.59 -18.52
N LYS A 160 -17.91 -1.36 -18.29
CA LYS A 160 -17.12 -0.21 -17.86
C LYS A 160 -17.28 0.11 -16.36
N ILE A 161 -18.04 -0.66 -15.62
CA ILE A 161 -18.22 -0.48 -14.17
C ILE A 161 -17.38 -1.52 -13.46
N ILE A 162 -16.65 -1.09 -12.43
CA ILE A 162 -16.07 -2.04 -11.48
C ILE A 162 -17.24 -2.70 -10.77
N SER A 163 -17.60 -3.90 -11.23
CA SER A 163 -18.73 -4.62 -10.68
C SER A 163 -18.35 -5.23 -9.33
N GLY A 164 -19.28 -5.16 -8.38
CA GLY A 164 -19.07 -5.55 -6.99
C GLY A 164 -18.97 -4.36 -6.06
N GLY A 165 -19.04 -4.65 -4.75
CA GLY A 165 -19.01 -3.66 -3.70
C GLY A 165 -17.60 -3.41 -3.18
N LEU A 166 -17.25 -2.14 -3.05
CA LEU A 166 -16.02 -1.67 -2.42
C LEU A 166 -16.35 -0.92 -1.13
N HIS A 167 -15.47 -0.96 -0.16
CA HIS A 167 -15.57 -0.12 1.04
C HIS A 167 -15.52 1.36 0.65
N SER A 168 -16.55 2.14 1.03
CA SER A 168 -16.74 3.51 0.58
C SER A 168 -15.54 4.40 0.83
N GLY A 169 -14.98 4.38 2.04
CA GLY A 169 -13.82 5.20 2.39
C GLY A 169 -12.58 4.87 1.55
N PHE A 170 -12.32 3.58 1.28
CA PHE A 170 -11.17 3.19 0.46
C PHE A 170 -11.39 3.53 -1.01
N ALA A 171 -12.60 3.36 -1.52
CA ALA A 171 -12.96 3.69 -2.90
C ALA A 171 -12.84 5.19 -3.16
N GLU A 172 -13.36 6.03 -2.27
CA GLU A 172 -13.25 7.48 -2.39
C GLU A 172 -11.79 7.96 -2.35
N GLU A 173 -10.99 7.44 -1.42
CA GLU A 173 -9.57 7.78 -1.35
C GLU A 173 -8.80 7.28 -2.57
N ALA A 174 -9.09 6.07 -3.06
CA ALA A 174 -8.46 5.54 -4.27
C ALA A 174 -8.75 6.42 -5.50
N VAL A 175 -10.00 6.87 -5.68
CA VAL A 175 -10.36 7.81 -6.75
C VAL A 175 -9.60 9.12 -6.64
N ARG A 176 -9.53 9.70 -5.43
CA ARG A 176 -8.84 10.98 -5.22
C ARG A 176 -7.33 10.85 -5.46
N ILE A 177 -6.71 9.84 -4.85
CA ILE A 177 -5.26 9.69 -4.91
C ILE A 177 -4.78 9.26 -6.30
N THR A 178 -5.53 8.40 -7.01
CA THR A 178 -5.17 7.99 -8.38
C THR A 178 -5.10 9.20 -9.31
N LYS A 179 -6.06 10.13 -9.25
CA LYS A 179 -6.01 11.39 -10.01
C LYS A 179 -4.76 12.20 -9.66
N ARG A 180 -4.45 12.33 -8.36
CA ARG A 180 -3.26 13.06 -7.91
C ARG A 180 -1.94 12.39 -8.33
N ILE A 181 -1.90 11.07 -8.40
CA ILE A 181 -0.75 10.34 -8.92
C ILE A 181 -0.52 10.72 -10.39
N PHE A 182 -1.55 10.68 -11.22
CA PHE A 182 -1.42 11.07 -12.63
C PHE A 182 -0.94 12.51 -12.80
N ASP A 183 -1.42 13.44 -11.97
CA ASP A 183 -0.97 14.83 -11.99
C ASP A 183 0.51 14.98 -11.56
N ALA A 184 0.98 14.13 -10.64
CA ALA A 184 2.32 14.22 -10.03
C ALA A 184 3.41 13.52 -10.87
N ILE A 185 3.07 12.56 -11.75
CA ILE A 185 4.06 11.90 -12.61
C ILE A 185 4.66 12.92 -13.57
N PRO A 186 6.01 13.08 -13.60
CA PRO A 186 6.65 13.95 -14.57
C PRO A 186 6.27 13.58 -16.01
N GLU A 187 5.96 14.55 -16.84
CA GLU A 187 5.49 14.27 -18.21
C GLU A 187 6.53 13.50 -19.03
N ALA A 188 7.81 13.80 -18.82
CA ALA A 188 8.91 13.09 -19.47
C ALA A 188 8.95 11.59 -19.15
N ASP A 189 8.49 11.20 -17.96
CA ASP A 189 8.53 9.81 -17.52
C ASP A 189 7.33 8.99 -18.01
N ARG A 190 6.20 9.66 -18.35
CA ARG A 190 4.95 8.96 -18.71
C ARG A 190 5.08 8.03 -19.91
N SER A 191 5.86 8.41 -20.90
CA SER A 191 6.08 7.61 -22.12
C SER A 191 6.99 6.40 -21.89
N SER A 192 7.79 6.41 -20.85
CA SER A 192 8.70 5.32 -20.50
C SER A 192 8.06 4.25 -19.60
N ILE A 193 6.85 4.51 -19.05
CA ILE A 193 6.20 3.56 -18.14
C ILE A 193 5.65 2.38 -18.93
N GLU A 194 6.17 1.20 -18.65
CA GLU A 194 5.72 -0.09 -19.21
C GLU A 194 4.85 -0.88 -18.22
N HIS A 195 5.10 -0.71 -16.91
CA HIS A 195 4.37 -1.40 -15.86
C HIS A 195 4.27 -0.56 -14.59
N VAL A 196 3.21 -0.74 -13.82
CA VAL A 196 2.99 -0.07 -12.53
C VAL A 196 2.94 -1.09 -11.41
N VAL A 197 3.75 -0.89 -10.38
CA VAL A 197 3.75 -1.67 -9.14
C VAL A 197 3.25 -0.78 -8.01
N LEU A 198 2.07 -1.10 -7.50
CA LEU A 198 1.50 -0.41 -6.35
C LEU A 198 1.80 -1.22 -5.09
N ALA A 199 2.35 -0.58 -4.09
CA ALA A 199 2.67 -1.17 -2.81
C ALA A 199 1.98 -0.41 -1.68
N GLY A 200 1.37 -1.10 -0.72
CA GLY A 200 0.71 -0.40 0.37
C GLY A 200 0.50 -1.26 1.60
N HIS A 201 0.52 -0.63 2.76
CA HIS A 201 0.34 -1.31 4.04
C HIS A 201 -0.91 -0.80 4.75
N SER A 202 -1.62 -1.70 5.43
CA SER A 202 -2.80 -1.31 6.20
C SER A 202 -3.87 -0.66 5.31
N LEU A 203 -4.43 0.47 5.72
CA LEU A 203 -5.33 1.30 4.91
C LEU A 203 -4.72 1.66 3.54
N GLY A 204 -3.43 1.99 3.49
CA GLY A 204 -2.72 2.25 2.22
C GLY A 204 -2.71 1.04 1.29
N GLY A 205 -2.70 -0.18 1.84
CA GLY A 205 -2.83 -1.42 1.07
C GLY A 205 -4.21 -1.57 0.42
N ALA A 206 -5.28 -1.32 1.16
CA ALA A 206 -6.63 -1.36 0.62
C ALA A 206 -6.83 -0.30 -0.49
N VAL A 207 -6.33 0.92 -0.28
CA VAL A 207 -6.39 2.00 -1.28
C VAL A 207 -5.54 1.65 -2.50
N ALA A 208 -4.35 1.08 -2.33
CA ALA A 208 -3.51 0.62 -3.44
C ALA A 208 -4.19 -0.45 -4.29
N ALA A 209 -4.86 -1.42 -3.63
CA ALA A 209 -5.60 -2.48 -4.31
C ALA A 209 -6.76 -1.93 -5.17
N VAL A 210 -7.52 -0.97 -4.64
CA VAL A 210 -8.59 -0.30 -5.41
C VAL A 210 -8.01 0.58 -6.50
N SER A 211 -6.94 1.35 -6.23
CA SER A 211 -6.28 2.21 -7.22
C SER A 211 -5.76 1.42 -8.42
N LYS A 212 -5.26 0.19 -8.19
CA LYS A 212 -4.85 -0.70 -9.28
C LYS A 212 -5.96 -0.92 -10.30
N SER A 213 -7.20 -1.11 -9.84
CA SER A 213 -8.35 -1.31 -10.73
C SER A 213 -8.76 -0.03 -11.50
N LEU A 214 -8.30 1.14 -11.05
CA LEU A 214 -8.54 2.42 -11.68
C LEU A 214 -7.44 2.81 -12.69
N ILE A 215 -6.26 2.25 -12.57
CA ILE A 215 -5.15 2.48 -13.50
C ILE A 215 -5.33 1.57 -14.71
N THR A 216 -5.73 2.16 -15.83
CA THR A 216 -6.01 1.42 -17.07
C THR A 216 -5.02 1.75 -18.20
N GLN A 217 -4.15 2.75 -18.01
CA GLN A 217 -3.19 3.22 -19.00
C GLN A 217 -1.99 2.28 -19.15
N TRP A 218 -1.65 1.56 -18.09
CA TRP A 218 -0.51 0.65 -18.04
C TRP A 218 -0.91 -0.67 -17.36
N PRO A 219 -0.27 -1.78 -17.69
CA PRO A 219 -0.34 -2.99 -16.88
C PRO A 219 0.03 -2.67 -15.43
N ALA A 220 -0.76 -3.14 -14.47
CA ALA A 220 -0.56 -2.81 -13.07
C ALA A 220 -0.64 -4.05 -12.17
N THR A 221 0.26 -4.12 -11.20
CA THR A 221 0.29 -5.12 -10.13
C THR A 221 0.24 -4.43 -8.78
N ALA A 222 -0.47 -4.97 -7.83
CA ALA A 222 -0.45 -4.48 -6.46
C ALA A 222 0.07 -5.55 -5.50
N CYS A 223 1.02 -5.18 -4.63
CA CYS A 223 1.46 -5.94 -3.48
C CYS A 223 1.01 -5.21 -2.22
N ILE A 224 0.14 -5.82 -1.44
CA ILE A 224 -0.47 -5.20 -0.26
C ILE A 224 -0.14 -5.99 1.00
N PHE A 225 0.12 -5.27 2.09
CA PHE A 225 0.63 -5.83 3.33
C PHE A 225 -0.36 -5.55 4.46
N GLY A 226 -0.88 -6.59 5.10
CA GLY A 226 -1.79 -6.43 6.23
C GLY A 226 -2.99 -5.51 5.93
N ALA A 227 -3.49 -5.51 4.69
CA ALA A 227 -4.59 -4.66 4.29
C ALA A 227 -5.92 -5.17 4.89
N PRO A 228 -6.82 -4.28 5.30
CA PRO A 228 -8.17 -4.68 5.71
C PRO A 228 -8.98 -5.23 4.54
N ARG A 229 -10.10 -5.89 4.84
CA ARG A 229 -11.09 -6.24 3.82
C ARG A 229 -11.63 -4.97 3.16
N TYR A 230 -11.54 -4.89 1.85
CA TYR A 230 -11.90 -3.69 1.10
C TYR A 230 -12.99 -3.93 0.05
N ALA A 231 -13.39 -5.19 -0.17
CA ALA A 231 -14.33 -5.54 -1.22
C ALA A 231 -15.23 -6.72 -0.84
N ASP A 232 -16.28 -6.89 -1.62
CA ASP A 232 -17.17 -8.06 -1.57
C ASP A 232 -16.72 -9.16 -2.56
N ALA A 233 -17.42 -10.30 -2.56
CA ALA A 233 -17.16 -11.39 -3.47
C ALA A 233 -17.37 -11.01 -4.94
N GLY A 234 -18.32 -10.13 -5.23
CA GLY A 234 -18.61 -9.65 -6.57
C GLY A 234 -17.44 -8.90 -7.18
N PHE A 235 -16.78 -8.04 -6.40
CA PHE A 235 -15.56 -7.35 -6.84
C PHE A 235 -14.45 -8.36 -7.18
N TYR A 236 -14.18 -9.32 -6.32
CA TYR A 236 -13.13 -10.30 -6.56
C TYR A 236 -13.41 -11.18 -7.78
N LEU A 237 -14.65 -11.62 -8.00
CA LEU A 237 -15.02 -12.39 -9.18
C LEU A 237 -14.74 -11.64 -10.50
N ASN A 238 -14.84 -10.32 -10.50
CA ASN A 238 -14.56 -9.49 -11.68
C ASN A 238 -13.07 -9.13 -11.86
N CYS A 239 -12.25 -9.37 -10.83
CA CYS A 239 -10.80 -9.17 -10.88
C CYS A 239 -10.03 -10.49 -11.02
N PHE A 240 -10.70 -11.59 -11.42
CA PHE A 240 -10.21 -12.97 -11.34
C PHE A 240 -8.80 -13.18 -11.91
N ASP A 241 -8.46 -12.54 -13.02
CA ASP A 241 -7.18 -12.77 -13.71
C ASP A 241 -6.01 -11.94 -13.16
N ASN A 242 -6.25 -11.04 -12.19
CA ASN A 242 -5.22 -10.12 -11.73
C ASN A 242 -5.52 -9.60 -10.31
N TYR A 243 -5.57 -10.51 -9.33
CA TYR A 243 -5.69 -10.11 -7.94
C TYR A 243 -4.44 -9.36 -7.44
N PRO A 244 -4.59 -8.39 -6.53
CA PRO A 244 -3.47 -7.94 -5.71
C PRO A 244 -2.83 -9.13 -4.97
N ILE A 245 -1.53 -9.10 -4.78
CA ILE A 245 -0.82 -10.04 -3.91
C ILE A 245 -0.97 -9.53 -2.49
N HIS A 246 -1.74 -10.21 -1.66
CA HIS A 246 -1.95 -9.83 -0.27
C HIS A 246 -1.04 -10.63 0.65
N ILE A 247 -0.16 -9.95 1.36
CA ILE A 247 0.79 -10.58 2.30
C ILE A 247 0.31 -10.32 3.73
N ARG A 248 0.19 -11.40 4.51
CA ARG A 248 -0.25 -11.38 5.91
C ARG A 248 0.84 -11.88 6.84
N ARG A 249 0.95 -11.26 8.00
CA ARG A 249 1.75 -11.76 9.12
C ARG A 249 0.87 -12.53 10.10
N LEU A 250 1.46 -13.56 10.69
CA LEU A 250 0.80 -14.28 11.77
C LEU A 250 0.51 -13.33 12.94
N GLY A 251 -0.72 -13.35 13.42
CA GLY A 251 -1.18 -12.49 14.52
C GLY A 251 -1.59 -11.07 14.12
N ASP A 252 -1.47 -10.69 12.85
CA ASP A 252 -2.03 -9.43 12.35
C ASP A 252 -3.55 -9.55 12.19
N LEU A 253 -4.31 -8.75 12.95
CA LEU A 253 -5.76 -8.77 12.95
C LEU A 253 -6.39 -7.79 11.95
N VAL A 254 -5.63 -6.85 11.39
CA VAL A 254 -6.15 -5.86 10.45
C VAL A 254 -6.79 -6.51 9.21
N PRO A 255 -6.23 -7.56 8.61
CA PRO A 255 -6.86 -8.25 7.49
C PRO A 255 -8.21 -8.92 7.80
N THR A 256 -8.57 -9.02 9.07
CA THR A 256 -9.85 -9.62 9.48
C THR A 256 -10.99 -8.61 9.64
N VAL A 257 -10.74 -7.33 9.41
CA VAL A 257 -11.73 -6.25 9.53
C VAL A 257 -11.91 -5.50 8.21
N PRO A 258 -13.11 -4.94 7.93
CA PRO A 258 -14.35 -5.08 8.69
C PRO A 258 -14.89 -6.52 8.69
N PRO A 259 -15.83 -6.86 9.60
CA PRO A 259 -16.43 -8.19 9.67
C PRO A 259 -17.11 -8.61 8.36
N ARG A 260 -17.07 -9.92 8.04
CA ARG A 260 -17.76 -10.51 6.88
C ARG A 260 -19.27 -10.27 6.91
N SER A 261 -19.85 -10.15 8.10
CA SER A 261 -21.27 -9.83 8.31
C SER A 261 -21.71 -8.49 7.70
N TYR A 262 -20.75 -7.62 7.35
CA TYR A 262 -21.03 -6.36 6.63
C TYR A 262 -20.95 -6.50 5.10
N GLY A 263 -20.86 -7.73 4.59
CA GLY A 263 -20.81 -8.02 3.17
C GLY A 263 -19.39 -8.08 2.56
N PHE A 264 -18.35 -7.86 3.37
CA PHE A 264 -16.97 -7.95 2.93
C PHE A 264 -16.47 -9.39 2.89
N CYS A 265 -15.55 -9.68 1.98
CA CYS A 265 -14.91 -10.99 1.87
C CYS A 265 -13.42 -10.92 2.18
N ASP A 266 -12.86 -12.07 2.56
CA ASP A 266 -11.40 -12.23 2.61
C ASP A 266 -10.82 -12.11 1.22
N HIS A 267 -9.59 -11.67 1.16
CA HIS A 267 -8.87 -11.58 -0.09
C HIS A 267 -8.59 -13.00 -0.63
N PRO A 268 -8.88 -13.27 -1.91
CA PRO A 268 -8.76 -14.65 -2.46
C PRO A 268 -7.31 -15.10 -2.69
N ASN A 269 -6.33 -14.22 -2.63
CA ASN A 269 -4.92 -14.49 -2.94
C ASN A 269 -4.04 -13.97 -1.80
N GLU A 270 -3.98 -14.72 -0.69
CA GLU A 270 -3.23 -14.36 0.51
C GLU A 270 -1.98 -15.23 0.68
N PHE A 271 -0.88 -14.59 1.01
CA PHE A 271 0.41 -15.22 1.28
C PHE A 271 0.92 -14.83 2.67
N ALA A 272 1.62 -15.75 3.31
CA ALA A 272 2.45 -15.45 4.46
C ALA A 272 3.72 -14.68 4.03
N THR A 273 4.42 -14.09 4.98
CA THR A 273 5.66 -13.34 4.73
C THR A 273 6.79 -14.18 4.14
N ASN A 274 6.76 -15.50 4.34
CA ASN A 274 7.69 -16.46 3.72
C ASN A 274 7.31 -16.82 2.26
N GLY A 275 6.20 -16.32 1.75
CA GLY A 275 5.74 -16.57 0.38
C GLY A 275 4.85 -17.78 0.20
N GLU A 276 4.61 -18.56 1.25
CA GLU A 276 3.66 -19.66 1.23
C GLU A 276 2.21 -19.14 1.24
N GLU A 277 1.27 -19.95 0.77
CA GLU A 277 -0.15 -19.61 0.88
C GLU A 277 -0.55 -19.45 2.35
N TYR A 278 -1.25 -18.34 2.65
CA TYR A 278 -1.69 -18.06 4.01
C TYR A 278 -2.96 -18.86 4.31
N ILE A 279 -2.87 -19.80 5.24
CA ILE A 279 -4.01 -20.59 5.72
C ILE A 279 -4.42 -20.06 7.10
N ASP A 280 -5.61 -19.46 7.17
CA ASP A 280 -6.18 -19.06 8.45
C ASP A 280 -6.72 -20.28 9.18
N THR A 281 -5.98 -20.78 10.16
CA THR A 281 -6.37 -21.93 10.99
C THR A 281 -7.29 -21.53 12.16
N SER A 282 -7.64 -20.25 12.29
CA SER A 282 -8.44 -19.75 13.38
C SER A 282 -9.92 -20.05 13.20
N LEU A 283 -10.44 -20.94 14.06
CA LEU A 283 -11.85 -21.22 14.35
C LEU A 283 -12.76 -21.66 13.17
N ASN A 284 -13.33 -22.84 13.33
CA ASN A 284 -14.28 -23.50 12.40
C ASN A 284 -15.60 -22.74 12.16
N SER A 285 -15.89 -21.65 12.90
CA SER A 285 -17.09 -20.83 12.74
C SER A 285 -16.71 -19.40 12.37
N TRP A 286 -16.98 -18.99 11.14
CA TRP A 286 -16.67 -17.65 10.64
C TRP A 286 -17.32 -16.52 11.48
N LEU A 287 -18.54 -16.71 12.01
CA LEU A 287 -19.23 -15.73 12.86
C LEU A 287 -18.51 -15.52 14.19
N VAL A 288 -18.12 -16.61 14.85
CA VAL A 288 -17.39 -16.55 16.12
C VAL A 288 -16.00 -15.97 15.90
N SER A 289 -15.33 -16.37 14.83
CA SER A 289 -14.03 -15.83 14.44
C SER A 289 -14.10 -14.32 14.20
N ASP A 290 -15.06 -13.84 13.41
CA ASP A 290 -15.22 -12.41 13.15
C ASP A 290 -15.50 -11.59 14.42
N LEU A 291 -16.35 -12.09 15.32
CA LEU A 291 -16.64 -11.41 16.59
C LEU A 291 -15.41 -11.38 17.51
N CYS A 292 -14.70 -12.50 17.63
CA CYS A 292 -13.49 -12.58 18.42
C CYS A 292 -12.37 -11.70 17.86
N ASN A 293 -12.17 -11.69 16.53
CA ASN A 293 -11.18 -10.86 15.88
C ASN A 293 -11.52 -9.37 16.02
N TRP A 294 -12.80 -9.02 15.89
CA TRP A 294 -13.27 -7.66 16.10
C TRP A 294 -13.01 -7.15 17.51
N THR A 295 -13.36 -7.94 18.54
CA THR A 295 -13.12 -7.58 19.93
C THR A 295 -11.62 -7.50 20.26
N ARG A 296 -10.82 -8.42 19.76
CA ARG A 296 -9.35 -8.38 19.85
C ARG A 296 -8.78 -7.16 19.16
N PHE A 297 -9.19 -6.88 17.92
CA PHE A 297 -8.76 -5.68 17.18
C PHE A 297 -9.04 -4.39 17.96
N LEU A 298 -10.20 -4.27 18.60
CA LEU A 298 -10.54 -3.11 19.42
C LEU A 298 -9.67 -3.00 20.69
N SER A 299 -9.18 -4.12 21.23
CA SER A 299 -8.45 -4.19 22.50
C SER A 299 -6.92 -4.21 22.36
N THR A 300 -6.37 -4.62 21.22
CA THR A 300 -4.94 -4.92 21.06
C THR A 300 -4.15 -3.76 20.42
N LYS A 301 -2.97 -3.49 20.97
CA LYS A 301 -1.92 -2.71 20.30
C LYS A 301 -1.18 -3.66 19.36
N THR A 302 -1.21 -3.39 18.08
CA THR A 302 -0.81 -4.36 17.06
C THR A 302 0.68 -4.27 16.71
N ALA A 303 1.56 -4.79 17.56
CA ALA A 303 2.98 -5.00 17.18
C ALA A 303 3.11 -5.92 15.94
N ALA A 304 2.14 -6.84 15.74
CA ALA A 304 2.09 -7.69 14.57
C ALA A 304 1.83 -6.92 13.26
N HIS A 305 1.24 -5.73 13.33
CA HIS A 305 0.86 -4.90 12.19
C HIS A 305 1.92 -3.86 11.78
N SER A 306 3.18 -4.06 12.11
CA SER A 306 4.27 -3.14 11.73
C SER A 306 4.76 -3.41 10.32
N MET A 307 4.81 -2.37 9.45
CA MET A 307 5.37 -2.52 8.10
C MET A 307 6.86 -2.90 8.11
N GLU A 308 7.63 -2.38 9.05
CA GLU A 308 9.03 -2.76 9.27
C GLU A 308 9.16 -4.28 9.49
N ASN A 309 8.26 -4.87 10.28
CA ASN A 309 8.29 -6.31 10.52
C ASN A 309 7.89 -7.10 9.27
N TYR A 310 6.91 -6.64 8.49
CA TYR A 310 6.56 -7.23 7.19
C TYR A 310 7.79 -7.25 6.27
N ARG A 311 8.43 -6.10 6.07
CA ARG A 311 9.61 -5.98 5.22
C ARG A 311 10.76 -6.89 5.70
N THR A 312 11.04 -6.87 7.00
CA THR A 312 12.12 -7.67 7.59
C THR A 312 11.91 -9.17 7.36
N GLU A 313 10.69 -9.68 7.59
CA GLU A 313 10.40 -11.09 7.39
C GLU A 313 10.45 -11.49 5.92
N ILE A 314 9.90 -10.68 5.02
CA ILE A 314 9.97 -10.93 3.57
C ILE A 314 11.42 -10.91 3.09
N GLY A 315 12.22 -9.92 3.54
CA GLY A 315 13.64 -9.85 3.21
C GLY A 315 14.42 -11.08 3.68
N LYS A 316 14.15 -11.57 4.88
CA LYS A 316 14.75 -12.83 5.38
C LYS A 316 14.35 -14.04 4.53
N ALA A 317 13.10 -14.11 4.11
CA ALA A 317 12.61 -15.21 3.29
C ALA A 317 13.31 -15.31 1.92
N ILE A 318 13.72 -14.18 1.35
CA ILE A 318 14.50 -14.16 0.10
C ILE A 318 16.02 -14.19 0.31
N GLY A 319 16.48 -14.27 1.56
CA GLY A 319 17.91 -14.30 1.88
C GLY A 319 18.62 -12.94 1.79
N SER A 320 17.90 -11.83 1.87
CA SER A 320 18.50 -10.49 1.87
C SER A 320 19.36 -10.29 3.14
N GLN A 321 20.62 -9.91 2.94
CA GLN A 321 21.53 -9.55 4.03
C GLN A 321 21.17 -8.20 4.68
N PHE A 322 20.28 -7.43 4.07
CA PHE A 322 19.80 -6.14 4.56
C PHE A 322 18.45 -6.23 5.26
N ALA A 323 17.85 -7.41 5.36
CA ALA A 323 16.51 -7.59 5.92
C ALA A 323 16.35 -7.01 7.33
N ASP A 324 17.35 -7.14 8.19
CA ASP A 324 17.35 -6.61 9.56
C ASP A 324 17.91 -5.18 9.68
N LYS A 325 18.33 -4.58 8.55
CA LYS A 325 18.86 -3.21 8.55
C LYS A 325 17.73 -2.19 8.58
N PRO A 326 17.95 -0.97 9.10
CA PRO A 326 17.01 0.13 8.93
C PRO A 326 16.75 0.39 7.45
N LEU A 327 15.56 0.90 7.13
CA LEU A 327 15.22 1.23 5.75
C LEU A 327 16.17 2.28 5.16
N THR A 328 16.42 3.36 5.92
CA THR A 328 17.29 4.48 5.54
C THR A 328 18.05 5.00 6.74
N LYS A 329 19.05 5.86 6.50
CA LYS A 329 19.97 6.44 7.51
C LYS A 329 19.28 7.20 8.64
N ALA A 330 18.12 7.74 8.45
CA ALA A 330 17.74 8.88 9.26
C ALA A 330 16.34 8.82 9.87
N VAL A 331 15.63 7.71 9.87
CA VAL A 331 14.38 7.69 10.60
C VAL A 331 14.43 6.73 11.78
N LYS A 332 15.00 7.23 12.84
CA LYS A 332 14.47 6.88 14.15
C LYS A 332 13.12 7.62 14.30
N ILE A 333 12.07 7.13 13.68
CA ILE A 333 10.76 7.26 14.29
C ILE A 333 10.93 6.54 15.62
N THR A 334 11.29 7.31 16.62
CA THR A 334 11.50 6.77 17.95
C THR A 334 10.25 5.97 18.30
N LYS A 335 10.43 4.69 18.58
CA LYS A 335 9.42 3.73 19.07
C LYS A 335 8.67 4.20 20.34
N ARG A 336 8.67 5.51 20.64
CA ARG A 336 8.21 6.04 21.92
C ARG A 336 6.76 6.47 21.95
N HIS A 337 5.98 6.41 20.89
CA HIS A 337 4.55 6.79 20.97
C HIS A 337 3.74 6.15 19.82
N ILE A 338 3.78 4.82 19.70
CA ILE A 338 2.70 4.09 19.05
C ILE A 338 2.03 3.21 20.11
#